data_aadaec1ab4f2459c7afa38244e276ce4
#
_entry.id   aadaec1ab4f2459c7afa38244e276ce4
#
_cell.length_a   1.000
_cell.length_b   1.000
_cell.length_c   1.000
_cell.angle_alpha   90.00
_cell.angle_beta   90.00
_cell.angle_gamma   90.00
#
_symmetry.space_group_name_H-M   'P 1'
#
loop_
_entity.id
_entity.type
_entity.pdbx_description
1 polymer ?
#
loop_
_entity_poly.entity_id
_entity_poly.type
_entity_poly.pdbx_seq_one_letter_code
_entity_poly.pdbx_strand_id
1 'polypeptide(L)'
;MQQRVGLARALANNPEVLLMDEAFSALDPLIREQMQDELLLLQEKMKRTIVFITHDLDEAIKLGDRIAIMKDGEVVQVGTPEEILTDPANAYVTRFTESVDRGRIVTASSIMLKQPIVVRIKRDGPEAIFRKMREKRLYALPVIGNDDQFIGEIQYKDVLKLRKEGSKDVSSIVQKEVPSVLENTTVEDMLPLLPKVRQALPVVNEKNQLVGVVSPSAIIIEMTGKDQKEIEEII
;
A
#
# COMPACT_ATOMS: atom_id res chain seq x y z
N MET A 1 17.46 -26.18 -18.93
CA MET A 1 18.53 -25.76 -19.88
C MET A 1 18.00 -25.22 -21.19
N GLN A 2 17.02 -25.82 -21.84
CA GLN A 2 16.47 -25.36 -23.14
C GLN A 2 15.83 -23.96 -23.10
N GLN A 3 15.07 -23.61 -22.07
CA GLN A 3 14.44 -22.29 -21.93
C GLN A 3 15.44 -21.15 -21.75
N ARG A 4 16.52 -21.35 -20.98
CA ARG A 4 17.62 -20.37 -20.87
C ARG A 4 18.28 -20.10 -22.24
N VAL A 5 18.45 -21.13 -23.04
CA VAL A 5 18.98 -21.00 -24.41
C VAL A 5 17.99 -20.27 -25.31
N GLY A 6 16.69 -20.52 -25.16
CA GLY A 6 15.63 -19.83 -25.89
C GLY A 6 15.63 -18.32 -25.60
N LEU A 7 15.68 -17.94 -24.31
CA LEU A 7 15.76 -16.56 -23.89
C LEU A 7 17.03 -15.86 -24.40
N ALA A 8 18.19 -16.52 -24.26
CA ALA A 8 19.46 -15.99 -24.78
C ALA A 8 19.44 -15.77 -26.29
N ARG A 9 18.81 -16.69 -27.05
CA ARG A 9 18.66 -16.54 -28.52
C ARG A 9 17.71 -15.40 -28.89
N ALA A 10 16.60 -15.22 -28.18
CA ALA A 10 15.66 -14.13 -28.40
C ALA A 10 16.32 -12.77 -28.14
N LEU A 11 17.14 -12.68 -27.10
CA LEU A 11 17.87 -11.47 -26.73
C LEU A 11 19.07 -11.16 -27.63
N ALA A 12 19.71 -12.17 -28.23
CA ALA A 12 20.89 -12.00 -29.09
C ALA A 12 20.63 -11.07 -30.29
N ASN A 13 19.39 -11.01 -30.77
CA ASN A 13 19.00 -10.12 -31.87
C ASN A 13 18.68 -8.69 -31.43
N ASN A 14 18.81 -8.39 -30.13
CA ASN A 14 18.54 -7.06 -29.55
C ASN A 14 17.18 -6.47 -29.99
N PRO A 15 16.04 -7.18 -29.86
CA PRO A 15 14.75 -6.73 -30.35
C PRO A 15 14.24 -5.53 -29.54
N GLU A 16 13.42 -4.69 -30.17
CA GLU A 16 12.72 -3.59 -29.45
C GLU A 16 11.57 -4.10 -28.58
N VAL A 17 10.92 -5.17 -29.02
CA VAL A 17 9.82 -5.85 -28.33
C VAL A 17 10.14 -7.33 -28.20
N LEU A 18 10.10 -7.87 -26.99
CA LEU A 18 10.27 -9.29 -26.71
C LEU A 18 8.92 -9.92 -26.37
N LEU A 19 8.54 -10.94 -27.13
CA LEU A 19 7.32 -11.73 -26.85
C LEU A 19 7.71 -13.03 -26.15
N MET A 20 7.09 -13.29 -25.00
CA MET A 20 7.33 -14.47 -24.19
C MET A 20 5.99 -15.15 -23.89
N ASP A 21 5.86 -16.41 -24.26
CA ASP A 21 4.67 -17.21 -24.05
C ASP A 21 4.99 -18.38 -23.10
N GLU A 22 4.42 -18.33 -21.87
CA GLU A 22 4.62 -19.29 -20.79
C GLU A 22 6.10 -19.70 -20.57
N ALA A 23 7.00 -18.73 -20.63
CA ALA A 23 8.45 -19.01 -20.68
C ALA A 23 9.00 -19.72 -19.42
N PHE A 24 8.29 -19.67 -18.31
CA PHE A 24 8.71 -20.26 -17.03
C PHE A 24 7.86 -21.45 -16.57
N SER A 25 6.79 -21.81 -17.30
CA SER A 25 5.81 -22.82 -16.87
C SER A 25 6.40 -24.21 -16.63
N ALA A 26 7.43 -24.60 -17.39
CA ALA A 26 8.09 -25.91 -17.30
C ALA A 26 9.31 -25.94 -16.35
N LEU A 27 9.54 -24.89 -15.54
CA LEU A 27 10.62 -24.85 -14.56
C LEU A 27 10.14 -25.26 -13.18
N ASP A 28 11.04 -25.85 -12.38
CA ASP A 28 10.78 -26.02 -10.96
C ASP A 28 10.74 -24.65 -10.23
N PRO A 29 10.04 -24.54 -9.08
CA PRO A 29 9.78 -23.26 -8.45
C PRO A 29 11.04 -22.43 -8.16
N LEU A 30 12.11 -23.07 -7.71
CA LEU A 30 13.36 -22.38 -7.34
C LEU A 30 14.07 -21.77 -8.56
N ILE A 31 14.14 -22.57 -9.65
CA ILE A 31 14.75 -22.10 -10.91
C ILE A 31 13.86 -21.06 -11.58
N ARG A 32 12.54 -21.19 -11.47
CA ARG A 32 11.58 -20.22 -11.97
C ARG A 32 11.81 -18.85 -11.32
N GLU A 33 11.85 -18.79 -10.00
CA GLU A 33 12.10 -17.57 -9.25
C GLU A 33 13.42 -16.91 -9.65
N GLN A 34 14.49 -17.69 -9.72
CA GLN A 34 15.81 -17.19 -10.14
C GLN A 34 15.77 -16.60 -11.57
N MET A 35 15.09 -17.26 -12.49
CA MET A 35 14.97 -16.80 -13.88
C MET A 35 14.12 -15.54 -14.02
N GLN A 36 13.09 -15.39 -13.21
CA GLN A 36 12.27 -14.17 -13.13
C GLN A 36 13.10 -13.00 -12.64
N ASP A 37 13.91 -13.20 -11.58
CA ASP A 37 14.79 -12.16 -11.03
C ASP A 37 15.87 -11.75 -12.05
N GLU A 38 16.46 -12.73 -12.76
CA GLU A 38 17.39 -12.46 -13.87
C GLU A 38 16.73 -11.64 -15.00
N LEU A 39 15.45 -11.93 -15.33
CA LEU A 39 14.68 -11.18 -16.33
C LEU A 39 14.45 -9.74 -15.91
N LEU A 40 14.06 -9.50 -14.65
CA LEU A 40 13.86 -8.14 -14.09
C LEU A 40 15.15 -7.32 -14.15
N LEU A 41 16.27 -7.89 -13.69
CA LEU A 41 17.59 -7.24 -13.77
C LEU A 41 18.02 -6.91 -15.20
N LEU A 42 17.66 -7.77 -16.15
CA LEU A 42 17.93 -7.56 -17.55
C LEU A 42 17.05 -6.45 -18.14
N GLN A 43 15.78 -6.43 -17.79
CA GLN A 43 14.81 -5.43 -18.23
C GLN A 43 15.21 -4.02 -17.75
N GLU A 44 15.64 -3.88 -16.50
CA GLU A 44 16.16 -2.61 -15.97
C GLU A 44 17.34 -2.05 -16.79
N LYS A 45 18.24 -2.95 -17.23
CA LYS A 45 19.41 -2.56 -18.04
C LYS A 45 19.05 -2.23 -19.49
N MET A 46 18.17 -3.02 -20.08
CA MET A 46 17.84 -2.92 -21.51
C MET A 46 16.73 -1.92 -21.79
N LYS A 47 15.82 -1.65 -20.83
CA LYS A 47 14.64 -0.77 -20.96
C LYS A 47 13.82 -1.09 -22.22
N ARG A 48 13.56 -2.39 -22.45
CA ARG A 48 12.80 -2.89 -23.61
C ARG A 48 11.37 -3.22 -23.21
N THR A 49 10.48 -3.19 -24.18
CA THR A 49 9.10 -3.68 -23.99
C THR A 49 9.11 -5.21 -24.03
N ILE A 50 8.59 -5.81 -22.97
CA ILE A 50 8.36 -7.25 -22.87
C ILE A 50 6.86 -7.48 -22.82
N VAL A 51 6.33 -8.30 -23.72
CA VAL A 51 4.96 -8.82 -23.64
C VAL A 51 5.07 -10.25 -23.18
N PHE A 52 4.59 -10.51 -21.97
CA PHE A 52 4.70 -11.79 -21.28
C PHE A 52 3.32 -12.41 -21.11
N ILE A 53 3.13 -13.62 -21.61
CA ILE A 53 1.88 -14.39 -21.45
C ILE A 53 2.12 -15.46 -20.39
N THR A 54 1.25 -15.49 -19.39
CA THR A 54 1.23 -16.50 -18.34
C THR A 54 -0.19 -16.78 -17.88
N HIS A 55 -0.43 -17.97 -17.34
CA HIS A 55 -1.66 -18.32 -16.61
C HIS A 55 -1.48 -18.16 -15.09
N ASP A 56 -0.26 -17.84 -14.64
CA ASP A 56 0.09 -17.64 -13.23
C ASP A 56 0.04 -16.15 -12.90
N LEU A 57 -0.90 -15.78 -12.00
CA LEU A 57 -1.10 -14.38 -11.62
C LEU A 57 0.06 -13.84 -10.79
N ASP A 58 0.69 -14.66 -9.95
CA ASP A 58 1.85 -14.24 -9.16
C ASP A 58 3.03 -13.88 -10.07
N GLU A 59 3.22 -14.62 -11.18
CA GLU A 59 4.19 -14.25 -12.22
C GLU A 59 3.84 -12.93 -12.89
N ALA A 60 2.58 -12.73 -13.26
CA ALA A 60 2.13 -11.49 -13.90
C ALA A 60 2.34 -10.27 -12.97
N ILE A 61 2.06 -10.43 -11.68
CA ILE A 61 2.24 -9.40 -10.65
C ILE A 61 3.72 -9.10 -10.42
N LYS A 62 4.56 -10.14 -10.35
CA LYS A 62 6.00 -9.99 -10.10
C LYS A 62 6.73 -9.30 -11.25
N LEU A 63 6.34 -9.61 -12.50
CA LEU A 63 7.08 -9.21 -13.69
C LEU A 63 6.48 -8.01 -14.42
N GLY A 64 5.16 -7.77 -14.28
CA GLY A 64 4.45 -6.82 -15.12
C GLY A 64 4.31 -5.43 -14.51
N ASP A 65 4.71 -4.39 -15.22
CA ASP A 65 4.32 -3.01 -14.92
C ASP A 65 2.81 -2.82 -15.15
N ARG A 66 2.23 -3.55 -16.11
CA ARG A 66 0.80 -3.60 -16.41
C ARG A 66 0.36 -5.01 -16.73
N ILE A 67 -0.83 -5.36 -16.26
CA ILE A 67 -1.45 -6.67 -16.46
C ILE A 67 -2.71 -6.51 -17.30
N ALA A 68 -2.87 -7.35 -18.32
CA ALA A 68 -4.10 -7.51 -19.08
C ALA A 68 -4.74 -8.87 -18.73
N ILE A 69 -5.85 -8.84 -18.02
CA ILE A 69 -6.64 -10.07 -17.73
C ILE A 69 -7.53 -10.36 -18.92
N MET A 70 -7.43 -11.57 -19.42
CA MET A 70 -8.22 -12.05 -20.55
C MET A 70 -9.17 -13.18 -20.13
N LYS A 71 -10.35 -13.21 -20.75
CA LYS A 71 -11.31 -14.29 -20.60
C LYS A 71 -12.04 -14.51 -21.92
N ASP A 72 -12.18 -15.75 -22.35
CA ASP A 72 -12.90 -16.14 -23.57
C ASP A 72 -12.44 -15.39 -24.84
N GLY A 73 -11.15 -15.05 -24.91
CA GLY A 73 -10.55 -14.31 -26.03
C GLY A 73 -10.71 -12.77 -25.96
N GLU A 74 -11.35 -12.25 -24.92
CA GLU A 74 -11.55 -10.82 -24.73
C GLU A 74 -10.71 -10.28 -23.56
N VAL A 75 -10.28 -9.03 -23.66
CA VAL A 75 -9.61 -8.31 -22.55
C VAL A 75 -10.67 -7.84 -21.58
N VAL A 76 -10.62 -8.33 -20.34
CA VAL A 76 -11.58 -8.01 -19.27
C VAL A 76 -11.16 -6.77 -18.50
N GLN A 77 -9.87 -6.66 -18.18
CA GLN A 77 -9.29 -5.52 -17.45
C GLN A 77 -7.82 -5.34 -17.82
N VAL A 78 -7.38 -4.08 -17.86
CA VAL A 78 -5.96 -3.72 -17.99
C VAL A 78 -5.61 -2.69 -16.90
N GLY A 79 -4.60 -2.97 -16.10
CA GLY A 79 -4.17 -2.08 -15.02
C GLY A 79 -2.78 -2.44 -14.50
N THR A 80 -2.29 -1.66 -13.53
CA THR A 80 -1.15 -2.06 -12.71
C THR A 80 -1.53 -3.25 -11.81
N PRO A 81 -0.56 -4.01 -11.28
CA PRO A 81 -0.84 -5.05 -10.28
C PRO A 81 -1.75 -4.55 -9.14
N GLU A 82 -1.48 -3.37 -8.62
CA GLU A 82 -2.24 -2.76 -7.54
C GLU A 82 -3.68 -2.42 -7.96
N GLU A 83 -3.90 -1.80 -9.13
CA GLU A 83 -5.23 -1.50 -9.67
C GLU A 83 -6.07 -2.77 -9.88
N ILE A 84 -5.46 -3.85 -10.38
CA ILE A 84 -6.13 -5.15 -10.58
C ILE A 84 -6.63 -5.72 -9.24
N LEU A 85 -5.86 -5.54 -8.17
CA LEU A 85 -6.19 -6.06 -6.85
C LEU A 85 -7.18 -5.19 -6.08
N THR A 86 -7.05 -3.86 -6.17
CA THR A 86 -7.83 -2.92 -5.37
C THR A 86 -9.15 -2.49 -6.02
N ASP A 87 -9.20 -2.49 -7.36
CA ASP A 87 -10.38 -2.09 -8.15
C ASP A 87 -10.71 -3.11 -9.26
N PRO A 88 -11.11 -4.35 -8.89
CA PRO A 88 -11.44 -5.39 -9.86
C PRO A 88 -12.68 -5.03 -10.66
N ALA A 89 -12.59 -5.08 -11.99
CA ALA A 89 -13.64 -4.67 -12.92
C ALA A 89 -14.95 -5.51 -12.80
N ASN A 90 -14.87 -6.74 -12.32
CA ASN A 90 -16.03 -7.62 -12.14
C ASN A 90 -15.71 -8.82 -11.23
N ALA A 91 -16.74 -9.60 -10.91
CA ALA A 91 -16.64 -10.79 -10.05
C ALA A 91 -15.67 -11.87 -10.58
N TYR A 92 -15.39 -11.92 -11.88
CA TYR A 92 -14.39 -12.84 -12.42
C TYR A 92 -12.98 -12.40 -12.00
N VAL A 93 -12.65 -11.13 -12.15
CA VAL A 93 -11.35 -10.57 -11.72
C VAL A 93 -11.19 -10.74 -10.23
N THR A 94 -12.22 -10.41 -9.42
CA THR A 94 -12.19 -10.61 -7.95
C THR A 94 -11.80 -12.05 -7.60
N ARG A 95 -12.46 -13.05 -8.18
CA ARG A 95 -12.14 -14.47 -7.91
C ARG A 95 -10.75 -14.86 -8.39
N PHE A 96 -10.33 -14.31 -9.54
CA PHE A 96 -9.02 -14.60 -10.12
C PHE A 96 -7.89 -14.12 -9.24
N THR A 97 -8.13 -13.04 -8.48
CA THR A 97 -7.16 -12.39 -7.58
C THR A 97 -7.24 -12.85 -6.11
N GLU A 98 -8.21 -13.70 -5.74
CA GLU A 98 -8.43 -14.15 -4.35
C GLU A 98 -7.23 -14.86 -3.71
N SER A 99 -6.41 -15.57 -4.50
CA SER A 99 -5.25 -16.32 -3.99
C SER A 99 -3.98 -15.51 -3.83
N VAL A 100 -3.98 -14.26 -4.29
CA VAL A 100 -2.80 -13.39 -4.29
C VAL A 100 -2.53 -12.84 -2.88
N ASP A 101 -1.28 -12.85 -2.48
CA ASP A 101 -0.82 -12.15 -1.26
C ASP A 101 -0.85 -10.63 -1.47
N ARG A 102 -2.02 -10.03 -1.21
CA ARG A 102 -2.26 -8.59 -1.35
C ARG A 102 -1.36 -7.74 -0.46
N GLY A 103 -0.90 -8.30 0.66
CA GLY A 103 -0.09 -7.59 1.64
C GLY A 103 1.23 -7.06 1.08
N ARG A 104 1.80 -7.74 0.08
CA ARG A 104 3.07 -7.37 -0.57
C ARG A 104 2.94 -6.36 -1.69
N ILE A 105 1.71 -6.12 -2.17
CA ILE A 105 1.45 -5.35 -3.39
C ILE A 105 0.71 -4.06 -3.07
N VAL A 106 -0.33 -4.17 -2.23
CA VAL A 106 -1.15 -3.02 -1.83
C VAL A 106 -0.34 -2.11 -0.93
N THR A 107 -0.33 -0.82 -1.27
CA THR A 107 0.45 0.20 -0.56
C THR A 107 -0.40 1.08 0.34
N ALA A 108 0.24 1.87 1.20
CA ALA A 108 -0.43 2.82 2.07
C ALA A 108 -1.27 3.83 1.26
N SER A 109 -0.79 4.26 0.08
CA SER A 109 -1.48 5.23 -0.77
C SER A 109 -2.84 4.77 -1.28
N SER A 110 -3.03 3.45 -1.46
CA SER A 110 -4.28 2.87 -1.96
C SER A 110 -5.35 2.74 -0.90
N ILE A 111 -4.94 2.51 0.36
CA ILE A 111 -5.87 2.24 1.46
C ILE A 111 -6.00 3.38 2.47
N MET A 112 -5.22 4.45 2.32
CA MET A 112 -5.23 5.58 3.24
C MET A 112 -6.47 6.46 3.09
N LEU A 113 -6.94 7.01 4.20
CA LEU A 113 -7.85 8.14 4.21
C LEU A 113 -7.07 9.41 3.85
N LYS A 114 -7.27 9.96 2.65
CA LYS A 114 -6.51 11.09 2.07
C LYS A 114 -6.72 12.44 2.74
N GLN A 115 -7.79 12.63 3.49
CA GLN A 115 -8.10 13.89 4.18
C GLN A 115 -8.41 13.63 5.66
N PRO A 116 -7.40 13.25 6.46
CA PRO A 116 -7.63 12.97 7.88
C PRO A 116 -7.93 14.24 8.65
N ILE A 117 -8.60 14.06 9.79
CA ILE A 117 -8.73 15.15 10.76
C ILE A 117 -7.39 15.35 11.43
N VAL A 118 -6.90 16.58 11.41
CA VAL A 118 -5.58 16.95 11.93
C VAL A 118 -5.66 18.06 12.96
N VAL A 119 -4.62 18.16 13.78
CA VAL A 119 -4.32 19.32 14.63
C VAL A 119 -3.28 20.18 13.95
N ARG A 120 -3.63 21.45 13.69
CA ARG A 120 -2.67 22.46 13.20
C ARG A 120 -2.08 23.20 14.39
N ILE A 121 -0.82 22.89 14.73
CA ILE A 121 -0.16 23.32 15.97
C ILE A 121 -0.24 24.83 16.25
N LYS A 122 -0.25 25.67 15.21
CA LYS A 122 -0.30 27.14 15.34
C LYS A 122 -1.72 27.71 15.33
N ARG A 123 -2.75 26.90 15.06
CA ARG A 123 -4.13 27.38 14.86
C ARG A 123 -5.13 26.79 15.84
N ASP A 124 -4.93 25.54 16.23
CA ASP A 124 -5.88 24.80 17.05
C ASP A 124 -5.50 24.91 18.52
N GLY A 125 -6.36 25.51 19.33
CA GLY A 125 -6.24 25.50 20.79
C GLY A 125 -6.86 24.24 21.41
N PRO A 126 -6.64 23.99 22.73
CA PRO A 126 -7.10 22.78 23.42
C PRO A 126 -8.60 22.51 23.30
N GLU A 127 -9.45 23.56 23.31
CA GLU A 127 -10.89 23.40 23.16
C GLU A 127 -11.31 22.96 21.75
N ALA A 128 -10.65 23.49 20.71
CA ALA A 128 -10.92 23.11 19.34
C ALA A 128 -10.51 21.65 19.09
N ILE A 129 -9.34 21.23 19.61
CA ILE A 129 -8.85 19.85 19.51
C ILE A 129 -9.80 18.91 20.25
N PHE A 130 -10.16 19.24 21.48
CA PHE A 130 -11.10 18.44 22.26
C PHE A 130 -12.43 18.23 21.53
N ARG A 131 -13.01 19.30 20.96
CA ARG A 131 -14.25 19.22 20.19
C ARG A 131 -14.11 18.30 18.97
N LYS A 132 -13.02 18.46 18.16
CA LYS A 132 -12.74 17.60 17.01
C LYS A 132 -12.70 16.11 17.43
N MET A 133 -11.96 15.79 18.49
CA MET A 133 -11.81 14.42 18.97
C MET A 133 -13.12 13.83 19.47
N ARG A 134 -13.90 14.62 20.25
CA ARG A 134 -15.17 14.19 20.81
C ARG A 134 -16.24 13.95 19.75
N GLU A 135 -16.42 14.88 18.82
CA GLU A 135 -17.42 14.80 17.75
C GLU A 135 -17.19 13.58 16.83
N LYS A 136 -15.94 13.23 16.61
CA LYS A 136 -15.53 12.14 15.71
C LYS A 136 -15.13 10.86 16.45
N ARG A 137 -15.25 10.83 17.77
CA ARG A 137 -14.88 9.69 18.64
C ARG A 137 -13.42 9.22 18.41
N LEU A 138 -12.49 10.17 18.29
CA LEU A 138 -11.08 9.89 18.05
C LEU A 138 -10.28 9.99 19.35
N TYR A 139 -9.39 9.02 19.55
CA TYR A 139 -8.52 8.94 20.74
C TYR A 139 -7.15 9.57 20.51
N ALA A 140 -6.76 9.73 19.24
CA ALA A 140 -5.53 10.38 18.83
C ALA A 140 -5.73 11.13 17.52
N LEU A 141 -4.96 12.20 17.31
CA LEU A 141 -4.98 12.97 16.08
C LEU A 141 -3.54 13.30 15.65
N PRO A 142 -3.22 13.16 14.35
CA PRO A 142 -1.96 13.63 13.81
C PRO A 142 -1.86 15.14 13.92
N VAL A 143 -0.65 15.61 14.22
CA VAL A 143 -0.29 17.03 14.35
C VAL A 143 0.55 17.44 13.17
N ILE A 144 0.14 18.54 12.55
CA ILE A 144 0.88 19.13 11.43
C ILE A 144 1.31 20.56 11.74
N GLY A 145 2.46 20.91 11.19
CA GLY A 145 3.05 22.24 11.25
C GLY A 145 2.71 23.12 10.07
N ASN A 146 3.69 23.92 9.65
CA ASN A 146 3.63 24.66 8.39
C ASN A 146 3.77 23.66 7.23
N ASP A 147 3.21 24.02 6.09
CA ASP A 147 3.32 23.24 4.84
C ASP A 147 2.96 21.76 5.03
N ASP A 148 1.98 21.48 5.91
CA ASP A 148 1.47 20.15 6.28
C ASP A 148 2.54 19.17 6.81
N GLN A 149 3.69 19.68 7.28
CA GLN A 149 4.77 18.89 7.90
C GLN A 149 4.23 18.09 9.08
N PHE A 150 4.41 16.76 9.05
CA PHE A 150 4.04 15.89 10.16
C PHE A 150 4.98 16.10 11.35
N ILE A 151 4.41 16.39 12.51
CA ILE A 151 5.17 16.69 13.75
C ILE A 151 5.07 15.54 14.75
N GLY A 152 3.95 14.84 14.77
CA GLY A 152 3.65 13.79 15.74
C GLY A 152 2.16 13.64 15.98
N GLU A 153 1.77 13.18 17.16
CA GLU A 153 0.39 12.87 17.53
C GLU A 153 0.02 13.51 18.86
N ILE A 154 -1.26 13.86 19.03
CA ILE A 154 -1.84 14.28 20.31
C ILE A 154 -2.91 13.26 20.73
N GLN A 155 -2.87 12.81 21.98
CA GLN A 155 -3.82 11.88 22.54
C GLN A 155 -4.94 12.62 23.30
N TYR A 156 -6.15 12.06 23.25
CA TYR A 156 -7.33 12.62 23.92
C TYR A 156 -7.12 12.84 25.44
N LYS A 157 -6.45 11.90 26.13
CA LYS A 157 -6.14 12.00 27.56
C LYS A 157 -5.26 13.22 27.90
N ASP A 158 -4.30 13.54 27.01
CA ASP A 158 -3.37 14.64 27.23
C ASP A 158 -4.06 16.00 26.99
N VAL A 159 -4.98 16.03 26.02
CA VAL A 159 -5.84 17.22 25.78
C VAL A 159 -6.74 17.47 27.00
N LEU A 160 -7.33 16.42 27.60
CA LEU A 160 -8.14 16.56 28.83
C LEU A 160 -7.33 17.10 29.99
N LYS A 161 -6.09 16.64 30.16
CA LYS A 161 -5.19 17.11 31.21
C LYS A 161 -4.83 18.60 30.99
N LEU A 162 -4.42 18.96 29.78
CA LEU A 162 -4.08 20.33 29.42
C LEU A 162 -5.22 21.33 29.68
N ARG A 163 -6.47 20.92 29.36
CA ARG A 163 -7.68 21.71 29.63
C ARG A 163 -7.93 21.91 31.13
N LYS A 164 -7.75 20.85 31.94
CA LYS A 164 -7.91 20.94 33.42
C LYS A 164 -6.88 21.89 34.03
N GLU A 165 -5.67 21.92 33.49
CA GLU A 165 -4.60 22.79 33.94
C GLU A 165 -4.75 24.24 33.44
N GLY A 166 -5.74 24.50 32.57
CA GLY A 166 -5.97 25.84 31.98
C GLY A 166 -4.86 26.29 31.02
N SER A 167 -3.96 25.40 30.64
CA SER A 167 -2.85 25.71 29.76
C SER A 167 -3.32 25.78 28.31
N LYS A 168 -2.74 26.68 27.52
CA LYS A 168 -2.97 26.85 26.08
C LYS A 168 -1.84 26.29 25.22
N ASP A 169 -0.76 25.82 25.83
CA ASP A 169 0.41 25.32 25.12
C ASP A 169 0.18 23.89 24.63
N VAL A 170 -0.39 23.78 23.44
CA VAL A 170 -0.64 22.49 22.77
C VAL A 170 0.67 21.78 22.41
N SER A 171 1.77 22.51 22.21
CA SER A 171 3.05 21.91 21.81
C SER A 171 3.64 21.02 22.90
N SER A 172 3.33 21.28 24.16
CA SER A 172 3.81 20.51 25.32
C SER A 172 3.27 19.07 25.38
N ILE A 173 2.16 18.79 24.71
CA ILE A 173 1.50 17.47 24.71
C ILE A 173 1.67 16.69 23.39
N VAL A 174 2.46 17.21 22.43
CA VAL A 174 2.74 16.53 21.18
C VAL A 174 3.73 15.40 21.40
N GLN A 175 3.31 14.19 21.09
CA GLN A 175 4.17 13.00 21.06
C GLN A 175 4.87 12.95 19.70
N LYS A 176 6.20 13.12 19.67
CA LYS A 176 6.99 13.20 18.45
C LYS A 176 7.46 11.81 17.95
N GLU A 177 7.63 10.87 18.87
CA GLU A 177 8.07 9.52 18.56
C GLU A 177 6.86 8.64 18.20
N VAL A 178 6.25 8.90 17.05
CA VAL A 178 5.11 8.17 16.50
C VAL A 178 5.55 7.53 15.20
N PRO A 179 5.27 6.24 14.98
CA PRO A 179 5.57 5.61 13.70
C PRO A 179 4.77 6.30 12.58
N SER A 180 5.41 6.50 11.45
CA SER A 180 4.80 6.94 10.21
C SER A 180 5.39 6.15 9.06
N VAL A 181 4.68 6.08 7.93
CA VAL A 181 5.09 5.35 6.74
C VAL A 181 5.04 6.23 5.51
N LEU A 182 5.75 5.84 4.47
CA LEU A 182 5.68 6.47 3.16
C LEU A 182 4.46 5.96 2.38
N GLU A 183 4.05 6.71 1.36
CA GLU A 183 2.92 6.37 0.48
C GLU A 183 3.07 5.00 -0.18
N ASN A 184 4.30 4.61 -0.52
CA ASN A 184 4.63 3.34 -1.18
C ASN A 184 4.94 2.19 -0.22
N THR A 185 4.78 2.37 1.10
CA THR A 185 4.96 1.30 2.08
C THR A 185 3.86 0.25 1.91
N THR A 186 4.24 -1.02 1.82
CA THR A 186 3.29 -2.13 1.63
C THR A 186 2.48 -2.41 2.90
N VAL A 187 1.34 -3.07 2.74
CA VAL A 187 0.50 -3.50 3.88
C VAL A 187 1.29 -4.45 4.80
N GLU A 188 2.07 -5.38 4.23
CA GLU A 188 2.94 -6.30 4.99
C GLU A 188 3.95 -5.56 5.87
N ASP A 189 4.60 -4.52 5.34
CA ASP A 189 5.57 -3.70 6.07
C ASP A 189 4.93 -2.83 7.17
N MET A 190 3.63 -2.54 7.07
CA MET A 190 2.90 -1.80 8.10
C MET A 190 2.51 -2.68 9.30
N LEU A 191 2.38 -4.00 9.16
CA LEU A 191 1.95 -4.92 10.22
C LEU A 191 2.77 -4.81 11.51
N PRO A 192 4.14 -4.78 11.47
CA PRO A 192 4.95 -4.68 12.68
C PRO A 192 4.75 -3.38 13.45
N LEU A 193 4.18 -2.36 12.81
CA LEU A 193 3.94 -1.05 13.41
C LEU A 193 2.61 -0.99 14.17
N LEU A 194 1.63 -1.86 13.86
CA LEU A 194 0.29 -1.84 14.45
C LEU A 194 0.24 -1.82 15.97
N PRO A 195 1.09 -2.57 16.71
CA PRO A 195 1.10 -2.54 18.18
C PRO A 195 1.43 -1.16 18.76
N LYS A 196 2.07 -0.28 17.97
CA LYS A 196 2.45 1.08 18.37
C LYS A 196 1.43 2.13 17.93
N VAL A 197 0.46 1.75 17.10
CA VAL A 197 -0.57 2.65 16.56
C VAL A 197 -1.71 2.81 17.55
N ARG A 198 -2.11 4.06 17.81
CA ARG A 198 -3.18 4.40 18.74
C ARG A 198 -4.54 4.48 18.07
N GLN A 199 -4.60 5.14 16.92
CA GLN A 199 -5.84 5.37 16.17
C GLN A 199 -5.65 4.99 14.70
N ALA A 200 -4.66 5.56 14.06
CA ALA A 200 -4.31 5.30 12.68
C ALA A 200 -2.82 5.61 12.44
N LEU A 201 -2.23 4.92 11.50
CA LEU A 201 -0.83 5.09 11.10
C LEU A 201 -0.72 6.29 10.14
N PRO A 202 0.03 7.35 10.49
CA PRO A 202 0.25 8.48 9.61
C PRO A 202 1.02 8.07 8.34
N VAL A 203 0.54 8.55 7.19
CA VAL A 203 1.22 8.39 5.90
C VAL A 203 1.81 9.72 5.48
N VAL A 204 3.09 9.71 5.15
CA VAL A 204 3.83 10.92 4.76
C VAL A 204 4.47 10.74 3.39
N ASN A 205 4.69 11.85 2.69
CA ASN A 205 5.50 11.85 1.46
C ASN A 205 7.00 11.98 1.79
N GLU A 206 7.86 11.95 0.76
CA GLU A 206 9.33 12.10 0.90
C GLU A 206 9.76 13.40 1.58
N LYS A 207 8.90 14.44 1.57
CA LYS A 207 9.13 15.72 2.25
C LYS A 207 8.61 15.73 3.69
N ASN A 208 8.23 14.57 4.25
CA ASN A 208 7.60 14.42 5.56
C ASN A 208 6.31 15.25 5.74
N GLN A 209 5.55 15.47 4.67
CA GLN A 209 4.24 16.09 4.75
C GLN A 209 3.17 15.01 4.91
N LEU A 210 2.21 15.23 5.79
CA LEU A 210 1.11 14.28 6.01
C LEU A 210 0.18 14.28 4.79
N VAL A 211 0.07 13.13 4.14
CA VAL A 211 -0.80 12.92 2.97
C VAL A 211 -2.05 12.10 3.28
N GLY A 212 -2.02 11.32 4.34
CA GLY A 212 -3.14 10.49 4.75
C GLY A 212 -2.91 9.79 6.08
N VAL A 213 -3.85 8.90 6.43
CA VAL A 213 -3.72 7.97 7.56
C VAL A 213 -4.28 6.62 7.19
N VAL A 214 -3.68 5.53 7.68
CA VAL A 214 -4.17 4.16 7.50
C VAL A 214 -4.67 3.64 8.84
N SER A 215 -5.93 3.17 8.88
CA SER A 215 -6.47 2.54 10.08
C SER A 215 -6.00 1.09 10.21
N PRO A 216 -5.86 0.54 11.43
CA PRO A 216 -5.59 -0.90 11.62
C PRO A 216 -6.60 -1.80 10.92
N SER A 217 -7.88 -1.42 10.90
CA SER A 217 -8.94 -2.16 10.20
C SER A 217 -8.71 -2.23 8.69
N ALA A 218 -8.26 -1.14 8.04
CA ALA A 218 -7.95 -1.15 6.62
C ALA A 218 -6.83 -2.15 6.29
N ILE A 219 -5.79 -2.23 7.12
CA ILE A 219 -4.70 -3.21 6.98
C ILE A 219 -5.24 -4.65 7.12
N ILE A 220 -6.08 -4.91 8.12
CA ILE A 220 -6.66 -6.24 8.35
C ILE A 220 -7.56 -6.66 7.19
N ILE A 221 -8.38 -5.74 6.65
CA ILE A 221 -9.23 -5.98 5.48
C ILE A 221 -8.40 -6.45 4.29
N GLU A 222 -7.33 -5.74 3.98
CA GLU A 222 -6.45 -6.10 2.86
C GLU A 222 -5.74 -7.46 3.07
N MET A 223 -5.32 -7.76 4.28
CA MET A 223 -4.67 -9.03 4.59
C MET A 223 -5.61 -10.22 4.58
N THR A 224 -6.89 -10.03 4.93
CA THR A 224 -7.86 -11.13 5.08
C THR A 224 -8.80 -11.27 3.88
N GLY A 225 -8.85 -10.26 2.99
CA GLY A 225 -9.82 -10.19 1.90
C GLY A 225 -11.28 -10.11 2.35
N LYS A 226 -11.52 -9.82 3.65
CA LYS A 226 -12.88 -9.75 4.23
C LYS A 226 -13.38 -8.31 4.23
N ASP A 227 -14.67 -8.14 3.98
CA ASP A 227 -15.33 -6.84 4.05
C ASP A 227 -15.37 -6.30 5.49
N GLN A 228 -15.43 -4.98 5.64
CA GLN A 228 -15.47 -4.31 6.93
C GLN A 228 -16.62 -4.81 7.83
N LYS A 229 -17.77 -5.19 7.26
CA LYS A 229 -18.91 -5.74 7.98
C LYS A 229 -18.63 -7.12 8.62
N GLU A 230 -17.87 -7.95 7.92
CA GLU A 230 -17.49 -9.29 8.44
C GLU A 230 -16.48 -9.19 9.59
N ILE A 231 -15.68 -8.12 9.61
CA ILE A 231 -14.70 -7.88 10.70
C ILE A 231 -15.40 -7.30 11.93
N GLU A 232 -16.41 -6.44 11.76
CA GLU A 232 -17.19 -5.89 12.87
C GLU A 232 -18.05 -6.95 13.58
N GLU A 233 -18.39 -8.07 12.94
CA GLU A 233 -19.09 -9.21 13.54
C GLU A 233 -18.16 -10.14 14.36
N ILE A 234 -16.82 -10.00 14.23
CA ILE A 234 -15.84 -10.87 14.89
C ILE A 234 -15.26 -10.21 16.17
N ILE A 235 -15.40 -8.88 16.31
CA ILE A 235 -14.87 -8.07 17.42
C ILE A 235 -16.01 -7.67 18.38
#